data_af8ea9bd8f64f84bc942ae507cbbb9ff
#
_entry.id   af8ea9bd8f64f84bc942ae507cbbb9ff
#
_cell.length_a   1.000
_cell.length_b   1.000
_cell.length_c   1.000
_cell.angle_alpha   90.00
_cell.angle_beta   90.00
_cell.angle_gamma   90.00
#
_symmetry.space_group_name_H-M   'P 1'
#
loop_
_entity.id
_entity.type
_entity.pdbx_description
1 polymer ?
#
loop_
_entity_poly.entity_id
_entity_poly.type
_entity_poly.pdbx_seq_one_letter_code
_entity_poly.pdbx_strand_id
1 'polypeptide(L)'
;MTVAKSLEGANLVWQRVNKALWSMSGSPVEKAAFLRTLKNWLATQKGNPRLQYLSFSDVTTDAVTVPEVSASGCTIYAIFAKKQNTATDAYLKINDSATLAGGANGANVKITIPLLVGNDEVAMIFQPGLIMATGVVVASETTAAGGTDTTTGDGPNGFMIIG
;
A
#
# COMPACT_ATOMS: atom_id res chain seq x y z
N MET A 1 17.22 -3.86 10.93
CA MET A 1 17.52 -2.84 11.93
C MET A 1 16.50 -1.73 11.85
N THR A 2 15.70 -1.57 12.89
CA THR A 2 14.59 -0.63 12.93
C THR A 2 14.98 0.83 13.07
N VAL A 3 16.17 1.13 13.59
CA VAL A 3 16.64 2.50 13.83
C VAL A 3 16.75 3.32 12.56
N ALA A 4 17.24 2.75 11.46
CA ALA A 4 17.36 3.46 10.19
C ALA A 4 16.01 3.84 9.58
N LYS A 5 14.98 3.03 9.80
CA LYS A 5 13.61 3.29 9.30
C LYS A 5 12.87 4.31 10.16
N SER A 6 13.10 4.31 11.47
CA SER A 6 12.49 5.30 12.36
C SER A 6 12.99 6.73 12.13
N LEU A 7 14.10 6.90 11.45
CA LEU A 7 14.65 8.18 11.04
C LEU A 7 14.25 8.59 9.61
N GLU A 8 13.47 7.77 8.94
CA GLU A 8 12.93 8.10 7.63
C GLU A 8 12.00 9.32 7.74
N GLY A 9 12.17 10.26 6.86
CA GLY A 9 11.39 11.50 6.86
C GLY A 9 10.81 11.83 5.50
N ALA A 10 10.05 12.91 5.42
CA ALA A 10 9.30 13.32 4.23
C ALA A 10 10.17 13.36 2.95
N ASN A 11 11.39 13.84 3.03
CA ASN A 11 12.28 13.91 1.86
C ASN A 11 12.69 12.52 1.34
N LEU A 12 13.00 11.60 2.24
CA LEU A 12 13.38 10.25 1.87
C LEU A 12 12.20 9.47 1.31
N VAL A 13 11.03 9.62 1.93
CA VAL A 13 9.76 9.07 1.42
C VAL A 13 9.48 9.59 0.01
N TRP A 14 9.61 10.90 -0.21
CA TRP A 14 9.43 11.49 -1.53
C TRP A 14 10.36 10.90 -2.59
N GLN A 15 11.65 10.77 -2.28
CA GLN A 15 12.62 10.19 -3.20
C GLN A 15 12.29 8.75 -3.58
N ARG A 16 11.88 7.94 -2.61
CA ARG A 16 11.51 6.54 -2.83
C ARG A 16 10.22 6.42 -3.65
N VAL A 17 9.20 7.20 -3.32
CA VAL A 17 7.94 7.21 -4.08
C VAL A 17 8.18 7.64 -5.52
N ASN A 18 8.91 8.73 -5.71
CA ASN A 18 9.17 9.25 -7.06
C ASN A 18 9.90 8.22 -7.92
N LYS A 19 10.94 7.59 -7.36
CA LYS A 19 11.68 6.53 -8.06
C LYS A 19 10.79 5.32 -8.38
N ALA A 20 10.02 4.84 -7.41
CA ALA A 20 9.18 3.66 -7.57
C ALA A 20 8.07 3.91 -8.60
N LEU A 21 7.40 5.06 -8.52
CA LEU A 21 6.26 5.37 -9.38
C LEU A 21 6.67 5.48 -10.85
N TRP A 22 7.79 6.14 -11.15
CA TRP A 22 8.28 6.27 -12.52
C TRP A 22 8.90 4.98 -13.07
N SER A 23 9.27 4.03 -12.23
CA SER A 23 9.71 2.70 -12.66
C SER A 23 8.55 1.78 -13.08
N MET A 24 7.31 2.13 -12.69
CA MET A 24 6.12 1.37 -13.05
C MET A 24 5.52 1.90 -14.35
N SER A 25 4.99 1.02 -15.20
CA SER A 25 4.22 1.42 -16.38
C SER A 25 2.90 2.08 -15.95
N GLY A 26 2.31 2.94 -16.78
CA GLY A 26 1.03 3.59 -16.52
C GLY A 26 0.96 5.00 -17.08
N SER A 27 -0.18 5.69 -16.87
CA SER A 27 -0.41 7.03 -17.39
C SER A 27 0.52 8.07 -16.74
N PRO A 28 1.37 8.78 -17.51
CA PRO A 28 2.21 9.84 -16.96
C PRO A 28 1.41 10.98 -16.33
N VAL A 29 0.23 11.26 -16.84
CA VAL A 29 -0.66 12.34 -16.35
C VAL A 29 -1.18 12.01 -14.95
N GLU A 30 -1.66 10.79 -14.76
CA GLU A 30 -2.16 10.33 -13.46
C GLU A 30 -1.03 10.25 -12.43
N LYS A 31 0.13 9.75 -12.82
CA LYS A 31 1.33 9.74 -11.97
C LYS A 31 1.74 11.15 -11.54
N ALA A 32 1.76 12.09 -12.47
CA ALA A 32 2.11 13.48 -12.16
C ALA A 32 1.10 14.13 -11.21
N ALA A 33 -0.19 13.87 -11.38
CA ALA A 33 -1.25 14.36 -10.50
C ALA A 33 -1.10 13.81 -9.08
N PHE A 34 -0.90 12.51 -8.95
CA PHE A 34 -0.65 11.84 -7.66
C PHE A 34 0.58 12.42 -6.97
N LEU A 35 1.71 12.52 -7.69
CA LEU A 35 2.95 13.06 -7.16
C LEU A 35 2.82 14.51 -6.70
N ARG A 36 2.06 15.33 -7.41
CA ARG A 36 1.81 16.72 -7.01
C ARG A 36 1.05 16.79 -5.69
N THR A 37 -0.04 16.04 -5.57
CA THR A 37 -0.85 16.00 -4.35
C THR A 37 -0.03 15.47 -3.18
N LEU A 38 0.71 14.38 -3.40
CA LEU A 38 1.57 13.80 -2.37
C LEU A 38 2.68 14.74 -1.94
N LYS A 39 3.32 15.44 -2.87
CA LYS A 39 4.37 16.43 -2.56
C LYS A 39 3.86 17.55 -1.68
N ASN A 40 2.67 18.07 -1.99
CA ASN A 40 2.04 19.11 -1.19
C ASN A 40 1.74 18.63 0.23
N TRP A 41 1.23 17.42 0.36
CA TRP A 41 0.97 16.83 1.67
C TRP A 41 2.28 16.58 2.43
N LEU A 42 3.31 16.00 1.79
CA LEU A 42 4.62 15.75 2.43
C LEU A 42 5.29 17.05 2.90
N ALA A 43 5.04 18.17 2.24
CA ALA A 43 5.55 19.46 2.68
C ALA A 43 5.00 19.86 4.06
N THR A 44 3.81 19.41 4.42
CA THR A 44 3.22 19.62 5.76
C THR A 44 3.82 18.69 6.81
N GLN A 45 4.51 17.61 6.39
CA GLN A 45 5.09 16.58 7.25
C GLN A 45 6.59 16.76 7.50
N LYS A 46 7.14 17.91 7.17
CA LYS A 46 8.55 18.23 7.44
C LYS A 46 8.85 18.06 8.93
N GLY A 47 9.89 17.31 9.23
CA GLY A 47 10.28 17.02 10.62
C GLY A 47 9.53 15.86 11.27
N ASN A 48 8.63 15.18 10.57
CA ASN A 48 8.01 13.95 11.07
C ASN A 48 8.94 12.75 10.81
N PRO A 49 9.65 12.25 11.83
CA PRO A 49 10.59 11.14 11.67
C PRO A 49 9.90 9.78 11.53
N ARG A 50 8.59 9.71 11.78
CA ARG A 50 7.82 8.45 11.76
C ARG A 50 7.34 8.08 10.37
N LEU A 51 7.38 9.02 9.41
CA LEU A 51 6.97 8.71 8.04
C LEU A 51 7.89 7.66 7.44
N GLN A 52 7.28 6.62 6.89
CA GLN A 52 7.98 5.50 6.28
C GLN A 52 7.38 5.16 4.92
N TYR A 53 8.22 4.75 4.01
CA TYR A 53 7.86 4.14 2.73
C TYR A 53 7.99 2.63 2.83
N LEU A 54 6.92 1.92 2.53
CA LEU A 54 6.88 0.45 2.55
C LEU A 54 6.42 -0.05 1.20
N SER A 55 7.19 -0.94 0.60
CA SER A 55 6.84 -1.57 -0.67
C SER A 55 6.31 -2.99 -0.45
N PHE A 56 5.46 -3.43 -1.34
CA PHE A 56 5.01 -4.81 -1.44
C PHE A 56 5.06 -5.26 -2.89
N SER A 57 5.26 -6.55 -3.12
CA SER A 57 5.31 -7.13 -4.45
C SER A 57 4.68 -8.50 -4.46
N ASP A 58 4.02 -8.82 -5.58
CA ASP A 58 3.38 -10.10 -5.83
C ASP A 58 2.51 -10.56 -4.66
N VAL A 59 1.63 -9.66 -4.23
CA VAL A 59 0.75 -9.94 -3.09
C VAL A 59 -0.29 -10.96 -3.48
N THR A 60 -0.26 -12.08 -2.78
CA THR A 60 -1.24 -13.16 -2.89
C THR A 60 -2.03 -13.25 -1.58
N THR A 61 -2.63 -14.37 -1.27
CA THR A 61 -3.17 -14.65 0.07
C THR A 61 -2.12 -14.79 1.12
N ASP A 62 -0.92 -15.18 0.75
CA ASP A 62 0.24 -15.11 1.64
C ASP A 62 0.58 -13.63 1.85
N ALA A 63 -0.24 -12.97 2.63
CA ALA A 63 -0.20 -11.54 2.85
C ALA A 63 1.20 -11.05 3.24
N VAL A 64 1.55 -9.88 2.75
CA VAL A 64 2.75 -9.18 3.21
C VAL A 64 2.40 -8.50 4.53
N THR A 65 2.97 -8.99 5.60
CA THR A 65 2.95 -8.29 6.88
C THR A 65 3.95 -7.15 6.83
N VAL A 66 3.55 -5.98 7.27
CA VAL A 66 4.43 -4.84 7.42
C VAL A 66 5.01 -4.86 8.84
N PRO A 67 6.24 -5.39 9.03
CA PRO A 67 6.74 -5.73 10.37
C PRO A 67 6.96 -4.51 11.27
N GLU A 68 7.22 -3.37 10.65
CA GLU A 68 7.57 -2.15 11.36
C GLU A 68 6.41 -1.54 12.14
N VAL A 69 5.19 -1.96 11.80
CA VAL A 69 3.98 -1.39 12.39
C VAL A 69 3.07 -2.41 13.02
N SER A 70 3.41 -3.68 12.91
CA SER A 70 2.56 -4.78 13.35
C SER A 70 2.25 -4.79 14.85
N ALA A 71 3.11 -4.24 15.67
CA ALA A 71 2.96 -4.31 17.13
C ALA A 71 2.26 -3.09 17.75
N SER A 72 2.24 -1.96 17.07
CA SER A 72 1.77 -0.69 17.68
C SER A 72 0.67 0.02 16.89
N GLY A 73 0.25 -0.57 15.80
CA GLY A 73 -0.61 0.14 14.86
C GLY A 73 0.12 1.25 14.11
N CYS A 74 -0.57 1.85 13.18
CA CYS A 74 -0.03 2.98 12.40
C CYS A 74 -1.16 3.73 11.69
N THR A 75 -0.79 4.78 10.96
CA THR A 75 -1.70 5.49 10.07
C THR A 75 -1.19 5.35 8.63
N ILE A 76 -2.04 4.90 7.73
CA ILE A 76 -1.73 4.87 6.30
C ILE A 76 -2.17 6.20 5.69
N TYR A 77 -1.25 6.90 5.03
CA TYR A 77 -1.52 8.20 4.41
C TYR A 77 -1.66 8.12 2.90
N ALA A 78 -0.96 7.19 2.27
CA ALA A 78 -1.08 6.99 0.84
C ALA A 78 -0.80 5.55 0.48
N ILE A 79 -1.41 5.10 -0.61
CA ILE A 79 -1.16 3.79 -1.21
C ILE A 79 -1.15 3.94 -2.74
N PHE A 80 -0.24 3.23 -3.36
CA PHE A 80 -0.25 2.96 -4.79
C PHE A 80 -0.17 1.47 -5.01
N ALA A 81 -1.00 0.95 -5.89
CA ALA A 81 -0.99 -0.45 -6.25
C ALA A 81 -1.21 -0.62 -7.75
N LYS A 82 -0.54 -1.62 -8.32
CA LYS A 82 -0.68 -2.03 -9.71
C LYS A 82 -0.71 -3.54 -9.79
N LYS A 83 -1.69 -4.11 -10.47
CA LYS A 83 -1.70 -5.54 -10.73
C LYS A 83 -0.71 -5.92 -11.83
N GLN A 84 -0.17 -7.13 -11.74
CA GLN A 84 0.76 -7.68 -12.72
C GLN A 84 0.02 -8.34 -13.88
N ASN A 85 -1.00 -9.13 -13.57
CA ASN A 85 -1.84 -9.77 -14.58
C ASN A 85 -2.99 -8.83 -14.98
N THR A 86 -2.96 -8.34 -16.22
CA THR A 86 -3.97 -7.42 -16.74
C THR A 86 -5.23 -8.12 -17.23
N ALA A 87 -5.21 -9.44 -17.36
CA ALA A 87 -6.31 -10.24 -17.88
C ALA A 87 -7.39 -10.60 -16.85
N THR A 88 -7.07 -10.49 -15.55
CA THR A 88 -7.97 -10.85 -14.46
C THR A 88 -8.12 -9.69 -13.47
N ASP A 89 -9.28 -9.62 -12.83
CA ASP A 89 -9.47 -8.67 -11.73
C ASP A 89 -8.66 -9.11 -10.50
N ALA A 90 -8.20 -8.12 -9.75
CA ALA A 90 -7.60 -8.33 -8.44
C ALA A 90 -8.19 -7.34 -7.44
N TYR A 91 -8.34 -7.78 -6.20
CA TYR A 91 -8.87 -6.96 -5.10
C TYR A 91 -7.85 -6.95 -3.98
N LEU A 92 -7.16 -5.82 -3.84
CA LEU A 92 -6.18 -5.62 -2.78
C LEU A 92 -6.91 -5.30 -1.49
N LYS A 93 -6.69 -6.10 -0.46
CA LYS A 93 -7.30 -5.93 0.86
C LYS A 93 -6.27 -5.45 1.86
N ILE A 94 -6.57 -4.35 2.51
CA ILE A 94 -5.76 -3.81 3.61
C ILE A 94 -6.45 -4.18 4.92
N ASN A 95 -5.78 -4.97 5.72
CA ASN A 95 -6.31 -5.51 6.96
C ASN A 95 -5.64 -4.89 8.17
N ASP A 96 -6.44 -4.55 9.18
CA ASP A 96 -5.97 -4.13 10.49
C ASP A 96 -5.64 -5.36 11.33
N SER A 97 -4.47 -5.91 11.10
CA SER A 97 -3.99 -7.13 11.76
C SER A 97 -2.47 -7.09 11.91
N ALA A 98 -1.98 -7.67 12.99
CA ALA A 98 -0.55 -7.85 13.22
C ALA A 98 -0.01 -9.14 12.59
N THR A 99 -0.88 -10.04 12.15
CA THR A 99 -0.50 -11.36 11.63
C THR A 99 -1.28 -11.72 10.39
N LEU A 100 -0.68 -12.57 9.55
CA LEU A 100 -1.28 -13.12 8.35
C LEU A 100 -2.59 -13.86 8.65
N ALA A 101 -2.62 -14.70 9.66
CA ALA A 101 -3.77 -15.54 9.99
C ALA A 101 -5.05 -14.73 10.31
N GLY A 102 -4.90 -13.50 10.80
CA GLY A 102 -6.03 -12.59 11.07
C GLY A 102 -6.43 -11.74 9.88
N GLY A 103 -5.64 -11.73 8.80
CA GLY A 103 -5.77 -10.77 7.71
C GLY A 103 -6.35 -11.30 6.41
N ALA A 104 -6.33 -12.60 6.18
CA ALA A 104 -6.60 -13.12 4.84
C ALA A 104 -8.08 -13.05 4.43
N ASN A 105 -9.02 -13.19 5.32
CA ASN A 105 -10.44 -13.43 4.96
C ASN A 105 -11.47 -12.63 5.78
N GLY A 106 -11.33 -11.35 5.86
CA GLY A 106 -12.50 -10.50 6.00
C GLY A 106 -12.85 -9.90 7.36
N ALA A 107 -12.44 -10.48 8.49
CA ALA A 107 -12.86 -9.92 9.79
C ALA A 107 -12.25 -8.55 10.11
N ASN A 108 -11.06 -8.28 9.58
CA ASN A 108 -10.29 -7.06 9.88
C ASN A 108 -9.99 -6.20 8.65
N VAL A 109 -10.67 -6.43 7.54
CA VAL A 109 -10.49 -5.64 6.32
C VAL A 109 -10.96 -4.21 6.59
N LYS A 110 -10.06 -3.25 6.45
CA LYS A 110 -10.39 -1.81 6.53
C LYS A 110 -10.79 -1.23 5.18
N ILE A 111 -10.15 -1.69 4.12
CA ILE A 111 -10.45 -1.23 2.77
C ILE A 111 -10.14 -2.33 1.76
N THR A 112 -11.00 -2.43 0.76
CA THR A 112 -10.79 -3.26 -0.43
C THR A 112 -10.62 -2.34 -1.64
N ILE A 113 -9.51 -2.49 -2.33
CA ILE A 113 -9.14 -1.67 -3.49
C ILE A 113 -9.26 -2.52 -4.74
N PRO A 114 -10.21 -2.26 -5.62
CA PRO A 114 -10.35 -2.99 -6.88
C PRO A 114 -9.28 -2.56 -7.89
N LEU A 115 -8.64 -3.54 -8.49
CA LEU A 115 -7.72 -3.41 -9.62
C LEU A 115 -8.33 -4.20 -10.77
N LEU A 116 -9.19 -3.56 -11.54
CA LEU A 116 -10.02 -4.23 -12.54
C LEU A 116 -9.32 -4.35 -13.88
N VAL A 117 -9.80 -5.24 -14.73
CA VAL A 117 -9.36 -5.32 -16.12
C VAL A 117 -9.62 -3.97 -16.82
N GLY A 118 -8.57 -3.40 -17.39
CA GLY A 118 -8.61 -2.06 -17.99
C GLY A 118 -8.39 -0.89 -17.03
N ASN A 119 -8.32 -1.16 -15.72
CA ASN A 119 -7.97 -0.19 -14.69
C ASN A 119 -7.08 -0.88 -13.64
N ASP A 120 -5.86 -1.15 -14.02
CA ASP A 120 -4.91 -1.98 -13.31
C ASP A 120 -4.05 -1.23 -12.29
N GLU A 121 -4.24 0.07 -12.16
CA GLU A 121 -3.53 0.92 -11.19
C GLU A 121 -4.50 1.68 -10.30
N VAL A 122 -4.10 1.89 -9.08
CA VAL A 122 -4.79 2.80 -8.16
C VAL A 122 -3.79 3.60 -7.35
N ALA A 123 -4.08 4.88 -7.17
CA ALA A 123 -3.34 5.77 -6.30
C ALA A 123 -4.33 6.48 -5.37
N MET A 124 -4.13 6.36 -4.07
CA MET A 124 -5.02 6.93 -3.06
C MET A 124 -4.21 7.70 -2.01
N ILE A 125 -4.75 8.84 -1.61
CA ILE A 125 -4.24 9.62 -0.47
C ILE A 125 -5.38 9.75 0.52
N PHE A 126 -5.12 9.40 1.77
CA PHE A 126 -6.09 9.46 2.85
C PHE A 126 -5.88 10.73 3.68
N GLN A 127 -6.93 11.54 3.78
CA GLN A 127 -6.92 12.76 4.60
C GLN A 127 -8.26 12.88 5.35
N PRO A 128 -8.28 12.65 6.66
CA PRO A 128 -7.17 12.19 7.52
C PRO A 128 -6.72 10.79 7.15
N GLY A 129 -5.57 10.36 7.64
CA GLY A 129 -5.04 9.04 7.36
C GLY A 129 -5.95 7.89 7.81
N LEU A 130 -5.78 6.73 7.23
CA LEU A 130 -6.47 5.50 7.60
C LEU A 130 -5.78 4.88 8.83
N ILE A 131 -6.48 4.87 9.95
CA ILE A 131 -5.93 4.36 11.21
C ILE A 131 -6.00 2.84 11.25
N MET A 132 -4.85 2.24 11.52
CA MET A 132 -4.68 0.81 11.75
C MET A 132 -4.32 0.62 13.22
N ALA A 133 -5.21 0.03 13.99
CA ALA A 133 -5.04 -0.08 15.44
C ALA A 133 -4.04 -1.17 15.84
N THR A 134 -3.97 -2.24 15.06
CA THR A 134 -3.19 -3.44 15.40
C THR A 134 -1.94 -3.60 14.53
N GLY A 135 -2.06 -3.31 13.24
CA GLY A 135 -0.99 -3.47 12.27
C GLY A 135 -1.53 -3.46 10.85
N VAL A 136 -0.67 -3.69 9.88
CA VAL A 136 -1.04 -3.73 8.47
C VAL A 136 -0.70 -5.07 7.85
N VAL A 137 -1.69 -5.73 7.30
CA VAL A 137 -1.53 -6.93 6.46
C VAL A 137 -2.19 -6.66 5.12
N VAL A 138 -1.44 -6.91 4.05
CA VAL A 138 -1.90 -6.72 2.68
C VAL A 138 -2.13 -8.08 2.03
N ALA A 139 -3.32 -8.32 1.51
CA ALA A 139 -3.69 -9.54 0.81
C ALA A 139 -4.34 -9.22 -0.53
N SER A 140 -4.34 -10.16 -1.47
CA SER A 140 -5.00 -9.98 -2.74
C SER A 140 -5.80 -11.22 -3.13
N GLU A 141 -7.00 -10.98 -3.62
CA GLU A 141 -7.94 -11.99 -4.08
C GLU A 141 -8.52 -11.64 -5.43
N THR A 142 -9.06 -12.63 -6.13
CA THR A 142 -9.67 -12.43 -7.47
C THR A 142 -11.12 -11.97 -7.40
N THR A 143 -11.73 -12.00 -6.21
CA THR A 143 -13.10 -11.53 -5.99
C THR A 143 -13.19 -10.56 -4.81
N ALA A 144 -14.11 -9.62 -4.88
CA ALA A 144 -14.31 -8.64 -3.82
C ALA A 144 -14.80 -9.27 -2.51
N ALA A 145 -15.61 -10.32 -2.61
CA ALA A 145 -16.15 -11.05 -1.46
C ALA A 145 -15.12 -11.93 -0.75
N GLY A 146 -14.02 -12.24 -1.44
CA GLY A 146 -13.00 -13.14 -0.93
C GLY A 146 -13.22 -14.60 -1.34
N GLY A 147 -12.25 -15.43 -1.02
CA GLY A 147 -12.34 -16.88 -1.20
C GLY A 147 -11.58 -17.45 -2.39
N THR A 148 -11.03 -16.62 -3.25
CA THR A 148 -10.13 -17.06 -4.33
C THR A 148 -8.92 -16.16 -4.40
N ASP A 149 -7.79 -16.75 -4.18
CA ASP A 149 -6.51 -16.05 -4.10
C ASP A 149 -5.97 -15.67 -5.48
N THR A 150 -5.25 -14.58 -5.56
CA THR A 150 -4.39 -14.35 -6.72
C THR A 150 -3.24 -15.34 -6.71
N THR A 151 -2.90 -15.85 -7.88
CA THR A 151 -1.76 -16.76 -8.04
C THR A 151 -0.43 -16.03 -7.92
N THR A 152 0.59 -16.74 -7.47
CA THR A 152 1.96 -16.22 -7.48
C THR A 152 2.35 -15.77 -8.90
N GLY A 153 2.91 -14.58 -9.02
CA GLY A 153 3.22 -13.94 -10.29
C GLY A 153 2.12 -13.03 -10.83
N ASP A 154 0.90 -13.14 -10.30
CA ASP A 154 -0.26 -12.33 -10.71
C ASP A 154 -0.65 -11.27 -9.68
N GLY A 155 -0.08 -11.35 -8.49
CA GLY A 155 -0.39 -10.47 -7.37
C GLY A 155 0.01 -9.01 -7.61
N PRO A 156 -0.69 -8.05 -6.99
CA PRO A 156 -0.35 -6.64 -7.11
C PRO A 156 1.01 -6.30 -6.54
N ASN A 157 1.65 -5.33 -7.17
CA ASN A 157 2.82 -4.62 -6.65
C ASN A 157 2.42 -3.22 -6.21
N GLY A 158 3.14 -2.66 -5.28
CA GLY A 158 2.88 -1.30 -4.87
C GLY A 158 3.70 -0.83 -3.69
N PHE A 159 3.26 0.27 -3.11
CA PHE A 159 3.82 0.82 -1.89
C PHE A 159 2.76 1.55 -1.08
N MET A 160 3.06 1.77 0.18
CA MET A 160 2.29 2.64 1.06
C MET A 160 3.20 3.57 1.85
N ILE A 161 2.62 4.71 2.24
CA ILE A 161 3.26 5.66 3.15
C ILE A 161 2.51 5.58 4.48
N ILE A 162 3.24 5.30 5.52
CA ILE A 162 2.72 5.17 6.88
C ILE A 162 3.44 6.08 7.87
N GLY A 163 2.83 6.25 9.04
CA GLY A 163 3.43 6.98 10.15
C GLY A 163 2.73 6.73 11.47
#